data_6cef758d867bf430a58a75e58bc5fb94
#
_entry.id   6cef758d867bf430a58a75e58bc5fb94
#
_cell.length_a   1.000
_cell.length_b   1.000
_cell.length_c   1.000
_cell.angle_alpha   90.00
_cell.angle_beta   90.00
_cell.angle_gamma   90.00
#
_symmetry.space_group_name_H-M   'P 1'
#
loop_
_entity.id
_entity.type
_entity.pdbx_description
1 polymer ?
#
loop_
_entity_poly.entity_id
_entity_poly.type
_entity_poly.pdbx_seq_one_letter_code
_entity_poly.pdbx_strand_id
1 'polypeptide(L)'
;MEIIRHVVVFDAADLPAESAFWAAMLGGRVSTDDSFHTVFDAAGNWRIGVQLAPNHQPPDWPDGLSQQVHLDLHVTDPAAAHARAVALGARPLKDGDPTASEGHRVYADPAGHPFCIGWGHPDDDTVRDFLRNHTD
;
A
#
# COMPACT_ATOMS: atom_id res chain seq x y z
N MET A 1 26.78 -4.64 -4.07
CA MET A 1 25.76 -5.17 -3.15
C MET A 1 24.65 -5.79 -3.98
N GLU A 2 24.25 -7.00 -3.65
CA GLU A 2 23.11 -7.67 -4.30
C GLU A 2 21.90 -7.60 -3.36
N ILE A 3 20.82 -6.98 -3.82
CA ILE A 3 19.57 -6.89 -3.05
C ILE A 3 18.58 -7.88 -3.65
N ILE A 4 18.26 -8.92 -2.90
CA ILE A 4 17.37 -10.00 -3.35
C ILE A 4 15.88 -9.71 -3.08
N ARG A 5 15.57 -8.74 -2.23
CA ARG A 5 14.19 -8.36 -1.91
C ARG A 5 14.12 -7.00 -1.26
N HIS A 6 13.08 -6.24 -1.59
CA HIS A 6 12.65 -5.05 -0.84
C HIS A 6 11.35 -5.36 -0.13
N VAL A 7 11.26 -5.00 1.14
CA VAL A 7 10.02 -5.14 1.93
C VAL A 7 9.78 -3.84 2.68
N VAL A 8 8.57 -3.31 2.57
CA VAL A 8 8.11 -2.20 3.40
C VAL A 8 7.52 -2.80 4.68
N VAL A 9 7.93 -2.30 5.85
CA VAL A 9 7.42 -2.77 7.14
C VAL A 9 6.61 -1.65 7.78
N PHE A 10 5.37 -1.96 8.15
CA PHE A 10 4.47 -1.07 8.88
C PHE A 10 4.43 -1.44 10.36
N ASP A 11 4.53 -0.46 11.22
CA ASP A 11 4.26 -0.63 12.65
C ASP A 11 2.74 -0.63 12.89
N ALA A 12 2.27 -1.51 13.73
CA ALA A 12 0.86 -1.58 14.11
C ALA A 12 0.70 -2.06 15.54
N ALA A 13 -0.24 -1.46 16.28
CA ALA A 13 -0.64 -1.94 17.59
C ALA A 13 -1.54 -3.19 17.47
N ASP A 14 -2.40 -3.23 16.47
CA ASP A 14 -3.23 -4.39 16.12
C ASP A 14 -2.62 -5.11 14.91
N LEU A 15 -1.70 -6.02 15.21
CA LEU A 15 -0.95 -6.79 14.22
C LEU A 15 -1.85 -7.60 13.26
N PRO A 16 -2.86 -8.37 13.75
CA PRO A 16 -3.75 -9.12 12.88
C PRO A 16 -4.61 -8.24 11.96
N ALA A 17 -5.15 -7.14 12.47
CA ALA A 17 -6.01 -6.25 11.67
C ALA A 17 -5.23 -5.64 10.50
N GLU A 18 -4.02 -5.15 10.75
CA GLU A 18 -3.17 -4.54 9.74
C GLU A 18 -2.73 -5.55 8.67
N SER A 19 -2.24 -6.71 9.08
CA SER A 19 -1.77 -7.73 8.15
C SER A 19 -2.89 -8.33 7.31
N ALA A 20 -4.07 -8.54 7.89
CA ALA A 20 -5.24 -9.04 7.18
C ALA A 20 -5.74 -8.05 6.11
N PHE A 21 -5.74 -6.75 6.44
CA PHE A 21 -6.09 -5.69 5.49
C PHE A 21 -5.16 -5.73 4.26
N TRP A 22 -3.85 -5.71 4.48
CA TRP A 22 -2.89 -5.68 3.38
C TRP A 22 -2.89 -6.97 2.56
N ALA A 23 -3.05 -8.14 3.21
CA ALA A 23 -3.21 -9.40 2.47
C ALA A 23 -4.43 -9.39 1.56
N ALA A 24 -5.56 -8.87 2.03
CA ALA A 24 -6.78 -8.75 1.24
C ALA A 24 -6.62 -7.74 0.10
N MET A 25 -5.98 -6.59 0.35
CA MET A 25 -5.69 -5.59 -0.69
C MET A 25 -4.80 -6.17 -1.80
N LEU A 26 -3.80 -6.98 -1.46
CA LEU A 26 -2.87 -7.60 -2.41
C LEU A 26 -3.38 -8.92 -2.99
N GLY A 27 -4.54 -9.38 -2.56
CA GLY A 27 -5.12 -10.67 -3.01
C GLY A 27 -4.31 -11.89 -2.55
N GLY A 28 -3.56 -11.77 -1.47
CA GLY A 28 -2.61 -12.76 -1.02
C GLY A 28 -2.89 -13.35 0.35
N ARG A 29 -1.84 -13.62 1.12
CA ARG A 29 -1.90 -14.37 2.38
C ARG A 29 -0.99 -13.76 3.43
N VAL A 30 -1.23 -14.15 4.69
CA VAL A 30 -0.40 -13.77 5.84
C VAL A 30 0.28 -15.03 6.40
N SER A 31 1.57 -14.90 6.72
CA SER A 31 2.27 -15.79 7.64
C SER A 31 2.42 -15.08 8.97
N THR A 32 1.96 -15.71 10.05
CA THR A 32 1.84 -15.10 11.37
C THR A 32 2.95 -15.54 12.32
N ASP A 33 3.37 -14.61 13.16
CA ASP A 33 4.27 -14.80 14.31
C ASP A 33 3.78 -13.86 15.41
N ASP A 34 4.25 -14.01 16.64
CA ASP A 34 3.77 -13.23 17.79
C ASP A 34 4.08 -11.73 17.68
N SER A 35 5.13 -11.36 16.98
CA SER A 35 5.62 -9.97 16.90
C SER A 35 5.74 -9.42 15.47
N PHE A 36 5.61 -10.27 14.46
CA PHE A 36 5.80 -9.88 13.06
C PHE A 36 4.94 -10.74 12.15
N HIS A 37 4.20 -10.11 11.24
CA HIS A 37 3.46 -10.80 10.20
C HIS A 37 4.07 -10.52 8.84
N THR A 38 4.15 -11.55 8.02
CA THR A 38 4.61 -11.46 6.62
C THR A 38 3.41 -11.48 5.70
N VAL A 39 3.31 -10.49 4.81
CA VAL A 39 2.19 -10.38 3.85
C VAL A 39 2.70 -10.67 2.45
N PHE A 40 2.06 -11.63 1.80
CA PHE A 40 2.34 -12.06 0.43
C PHE A 40 1.27 -11.55 -0.52
N ASP A 41 1.65 -11.26 -1.77
CA ASP A 41 0.70 -11.00 -2.84
C ASP A 41 0.09 -12.30 -3.40
N ALA A 42 -0.81 -12.16 -4.39
CA ALA A 42 -1.48 -13.31 -5.02
C ALA A 42 -0.50 -14.29 -5.67
N ALA A 43 0.66 -13.82 -6.14
CA ALA A 43 1.70 -14.66 -6.75
C ALA A 43 2.65 -15.30 -5.71
N GLY A 44 2.47 -15.01 -4.42
CA GLY A 44 3.31 -15.54 -3.34
C GLY A 44 4.60 -14.75 -3.10
N ASN A 45 4.69 -13.52 -3.60
CA ASN A 45 5.83 -12.65 -3.31
C ASN A 45 5.63 -11.94 -1.97
N TRP A 46 6.64 -11.96 -1.13
CA TRP A 46 6.66 -11.16 0.09
C TRP A 46 6.74 -9.67 -0.25
N ARG A 47 5.70 -8.91 0.08
CA ARG A 47 5.58 -7.49 -0.26
C ARG A 47 5.64 -6.58 0.93
N ILE A 48 5.02 -6.97 2.05
CA ILE A 48 4.86 -6.15 3.24
C ILE A 48 5.19 -6.98 4.46
N GLY A 49 5.84 -6.36 5.44
CA GLY A 49 5.92 -6.82 6.81
C GLY A 49 5.04 -5.96 7.70
N VAL A 50 4.49 -6.52 8.74
CA VAL A 50 3.80 -5.78 9.81
C VAL A 50 4.46 -6.15 11.13
N GLN A 51 4.99 -5.16 11.83
CA GLN A 51 5.67 -5.34 13.10
C GLN A 51 4.79 -4.87 14.25
N LEU A 52 4.69 -5.68 15.29
CA LEU A 52 3.99 -5.30 16.51
C LEU A 52 4.67 -4.09 17.16
N ALA A 53 3.92 -3.01 17.30
CA ALA A 53 4.33 -1.79 17.97
C ALA A 53 3.19 -1.34 18.90
N PRO A 54 3.15 -1.82 20.16
CA PRO A 54 2.02 -1.58 21.08
C PRO A 54 1.74 -0.09 21.32
N ASN A 55 2.77 0.74 21.21
CA ASN A 55 2.69 2.20 21.42
C ASN A 55 2.66 2.98 20.10
N HIS A 56 2.34 2.34 18.99
CA HIS A 56 2.26 2.99 17.69
C HIS A 56 1.34 4.21 17.74
N GLN A 57 1.84 5.35 17.26
CA GLN A 57 1.08 6.58 17.07
C GLN A 57 0.82 6.76 15.58
N PRO A 58 -0.44 6.61 15.12
CA PRO A 58 -0.74 6.80 13.71
C PRO A 58 -0.42 8.22 13.25
N PRO A 59 0.09 8.41 12.04
CA PRO A 59 0.19 9.75 11.47
C PRO A 59 -1.21 10.35 11.30
N ASP A 60 -1.28 11.67 11.34
CA ASP A 60 -2.52 12.42 11.10
C ASP A 60 -2.30 13.29 9.86
N TRP A 61 -2.57 12.71 8.74
CA TRP A 61 -2.39 13.33 7.44
C TRP A 61 -3.67 14.08 7.00
N PRO A 62 -3.56 15.27 6.40
CA PRO A 62 -2.31 15.96 6.01
C PRO A 62 -1.76 16.94 7.07
N ASP A 63 -2.51 17.32 8.09
CA ASP A 63 -2.25 18.51 8.90
C ASP A 63 -1.68 18.21 10.30
N GLY A 64 -1.67 16.98 10.73
CA GLY A 64 -1.18 16.55 12.03
C GLY A 64 0.23 15.94 11.99
N LEU A 65 0.43 14.82 12.70
CA LEU A 65 1.68 14.07 12.69
C LEU A 65 2.00 13.58 11.28
N SER A 66 3.20 13.91 10.80
CA SER A 66 3.63 13.56 9.44
C SER A 66 3.74 12.05 9.24
N GLN A 67 3.31 11.60 8.07
CA GLN A 67 3.77 10.32 7.54
C GLN A 67 5.25 10.42 7.17
N GLN A 68 6.03 9.40 7.47
CA GLN A 68 7.44 9.35 7.08
C GLN A 68 7.62 8.70 5.71
N VAL A 69 6.80 7.70 5.43
CA VAL A 69 6.78 6.90 4.20
C VAL A 69 5.32 6.56 3.91
N HIS A 70 4.95 6.49 2.64
CA HIS A 70 3.65 5.95 2.24
C HIS A 70 3.80 5.00 1.05
N LEU A 71 2.78 4.19 0.80
CA LEU A 71 2.72 3.25 -0.29
C LEU A 71 1.79 3.79 -1.38
N ASP A 72 2.20 3.72 -2.63
CA ASP A 72 1.36 3.97 -3.80
C ASP A 72 0.98 2.66 -4.46
N LEU A 73 -0.32 2.45 -4.68
CA LEU A 73 -0.84 1.34 -5.47
C LEU A 73 -1.33 1.90 -6.80
N HIS A 74 -0.69 1.52 -7.89
CA HIS A 74 -1.13 1.91 -9.23
C HIS A 74 -2.11 0.87 -9.76
N VAL A 75 -3.30 1.31 -10.16
CA VAL A 75 -4.40 0.46 -10.62
C VAL A 75 -4.89 0.87 -11.99
N THR A 76 -5.59 -0.03 -12.65
CA THR A 76 -6.20 0.23 -13.97
C THR A 76 -7.67 0.66 -13.86
N ASP A 77 -8.36 0.28 -12.78
CA ASP A 77 -9.77 0.61 -12.54
C ASP A 77 -9.91 1.31 -11.17
N PRO A 78 -9.86 2.65 -11.15
CA PRO A 78 -9.91 3.40 -9.89
C PRO A 78 -11.25 3.28 -9.15
N ALA A 79 -12.38 3.11 -9.84
CA ALA A 79 -13.67 2.97 -9.20
C ALA A 79 -13.79 1.62 -8.47
N ALA A 80 -13.37 0.53 -9.11
CA ALA A 80 -13.34 -0.79 -8.50
C ALA A 80 -12.35 -0.87 -7.33
N ALA A 81 -11.17 -0.27 -7.49
CA ALA A 81 -10.15 -0.21 -6.44
C ALA A 81 -10.65 0.57 -5.21
N HIS A 82 -11.33 1.71 -5.41
CA HIS A 82 -11.93 2.49 -4.34
C HIS A 82 -12.96 1.66 -3.57
N ALA A 83 -13.92 1.05 -4.28
CA ALA A 83 -14.96 0.23 -3.67
C ALA A 83 -14.35 -0.92 -2.84
N ARG A 84 -13.32 -1.58 -3.37
CA ARG A 84 -12.63 -2.67 -2.69
C ARG A 84 -11.91 -2.18 -1.43
N ALA A 85 -11.14 -1.11 -1.52
CA ALA A 85 -10.40 -0.55 -0.39
C ALA A 85 -11.34 -0.16 0.76
N VAL A 86 -12.44 0.54 0.47
CA VAL A 86 -13.44 0.94 1.47
C VAL A 86 -14.13 -0.28 2.08
N ALA A 87 -14.49 -1.27 1.27
CA ALA A 87 -15.08 -2.52 1.77
C ALA A 87 -14.15 -3.29 2.72
N LEU A 88 -12.84 -3.18 2.54
CA LEU A 88 -11.82 -3.79 3.40
C LEU A 88 -11.50 -2.97 4.66
N GLY A 89 -12.04 -1.76 4.78
CA GLY A 89 -11.86 -0.91 5.96
C GLY A 89 -10.89 0.25 5.78
N ALA A 90 -10.43 0.53 4.56
CA ALA A 90 -9.66 1.75 4.30
C ALA A 90 -10.54 2.98 4.54
N ARG A 91 -9.96 3.99 5.18
CA ARG A 91 -10.65 5.24 5.47
C ARG A 91 -10.21 6.32 4.47
N PRO A 92 -11.11 6.83 3.61
CA PRO A 92 -10.75 7.91 2.68
C PRO A 92 -10.29 9.18 3.42
N LEU A 93 -9.15 9.75 2.99
CA LEU A 93 -8.58 11.00 3.51
C LEU A 93 -8.64 12.13 2.49
N LYS A 94 -8.49 11.79 1.20
CA LYS A 94 -8.57 12.76 0.11
C LYS A 94 -9.19 12.10 -1.12
N ASP A 95 -10.21 12.74 -1.67
CA ASP A 95 -10.88 12.30 -2.89
C ASP A 95 -10.08 12.68 -4.15
N GLY A 96 -10.34 11.94 -5.23
CA GLY A 96 -9.93 12.23 -6.59
C GLY A 96 -11.08 11.93 -7.53
N ASP A 97 -11.02 12.46 -8.75
CA ASP A 97 -12.02 12.21 -9.78
C ASP A 97 -11.69 10.91 -10.53
N PRO A 98 -12.43 9.80 -10.32
CA PRO A 98 -12.14 8.52 -10.96
C PRO A 98 -12.47 8.51 -12.47
N THR A 99 -13.14 9.56 -12.99
CA THR A 99 -13.39 9.71 -14.42
C THR A 99 -12.28 10.42 -15.16
N ALA A 100 -11.34 11.05 -14.44
CA ALA A 100 -10.15 11.63 -15.03
C ALA A 100 -9.21 10.53 -15.57
N SER A 101 -8.47 10.85 -16.63
CA SER A 101 -7.53 9.91 -17.26
C SER A 101 -6.36 9.53 -16.35
N GLU A 102 -6.01 10.39 -15.39
CA GLU A 102 -4.99 10.16 -14.37
C GLU A 102 -5.40 10.83 -13.06
N GLY A 103 -4.91 10.31 -11.96
CA GLY A 103 -5.19 10.88 -10.65
C GLY A 103 -4.80 9.94 -9.51
N HIS A 104 -5.18 10.34 -8.31
CA HIS A 104 -4.97 9.53 -7.11
C HIS A 104 -5.99 9.89 -6.03
N ARG A 105 -6.19 8.95 -5.10
CA ARG A 105 -6.91 9.14 -3.83
C ARG A 105 -6.01 8.73 -2.68
N VAL A 106 -6.21 9.33 -1.52
CA VAL A 106 -5.48 9.00 -0.30
C VAL A 106 -6.40 8.35 0.71
N TYR A 107 -5.92 7.31 1.37
CA TYR A 107 -6.63 6.54 2.38
C TYR A 107 -5.74 6.33 3.59
N ALA A 108 -6.35 6.03 4.74
CA ALA A 108 -5.66 5.44 5.87
C ALA A 108 -5.97 3.94 5.93
N ASP A 109 -4.97 3.12 6.20
CA ASP A 109 -5.14 1.71 6.54
C ASP A 109 -5.59 1.54 8.01
N PRO A 110 -5.85 0.31 8.51
CA PRO A 110 -6.33 0.11 9.88
C PRO A 110 -5.40 0.66 10.97
N ALA A 111 -4.09 0.69 10.75
CA ALA A 111 -3.13 1.28 11.69
C ALA A 111 -3.00 2.80 11.54
N GLY A 112 -3.70 3.40 10.56
CA GLY A 112 -3.69 4.82 10.29
C GLY A 112 -2.60 5.27 9.32
N HIS A 113 -1.84 4.35 8.71
CA HIS A 113 -0.85 4.71 7.70
C HIS A 113 -1.52 5.22 6.43
N PRO A 114 -1.19 6.42 5.95
CA PRO A 114 -1.67 6.89 4.65
C PRO A 114 -1.10 6.05 3.51
N PHE A 115 -1.94 5.75 2.53
CA PHE A 115 -1.52 5.18 1.25
C PHE A 115 -2.35 5.77 0.12
N CYS A 116 -1.82 5.70 -1.10
CA CYS A 116 -2.48 6.20 -2.29
C CYS A 116 -2.93 5.06 -3.20
N ILE A 117 -4.06 5.26 -3.85
CA ILE A 117 -4.45 4.51 -5.05
C ILE A 117 -4.38 5.50 -6.21
N GLY A 118 -3.48 5.24 -7.15
CA GLY A 118 -3.25 6.06 -8.33
C GLY A 118 -3.63 5.33 -9.62
N TRP A 119 -3.96 6.08 -10.66
CA TRP A 119 -4.30 5.56 -11.98
C TRP A 119 -3.77 6.47 -13.08
N GLY A 120 -3.75 5.97 -14.32
CA GLY A 120 -3.19 6.68 -15.47
C GLY A 120 -1.67 6.57 -15.56
N HIS A 121 -1.04 5.75 -14.72
CA HIS A 121 0.40 5.51 -14.76
C HIS A 121 0.74 4.42 -15.78
N PRO A 122 1.91 4.51 -16.44
CA PRO A 122 2.38 3.45 -17.32
C PRO A 122 2.66 2.17 -16.51
N ASP A 123 2.50 1.02 -17.14
CA ASP A 123 2.89 -0.26 -16.57
C ASP A 123 4.42 -0.43 -16.53
N ASP A 124 4.87 -1.44 -15.80
CA ASP A 124 6.29 -1.70 -15.60
C ASP A 124 7.03 -2.00 -16.92
N ASP A 125 6.37 -2.61 -17.88
CA ASP A 125 7.00 -2.90 -19.18
C ASP A 125 7.24 -1.62 -19.97
N THR A 126 6.28 -0.71 -19.98
CA THR A 126 6.42 0.63 -20.55
C THR A 126 7.57 1.40 -19.90
N VAL A 127 7.64 1.36 -18.57
CA VAL A 127 8.72 2.03 -17.80
C VAL A 127 10.08 1.41 -18.14
N ARG A 128 10.18 0.08 -18.21
CA ARG A 128 11.43 -0.60 -18.57
C ARG A 128 11.89 -0.26 -19.99
N ASP A 129 10.95 -0.17 -20.94
CA ASP A 129 11.25 0.22 -22.32
C ASP A 129 11.75 1.66 -22.39
N PHE A 130 11.12 2.57 -21.65
CA PHE A 130 11.59 3.95 -21.54
C PHE A 130 13.03 4.01 -21.01
N LEU A 131 13.32 3.30 -19.93
CA LEU A 131 14.67 3.26 -19.32
C LEU A 131 15.73 2.73 -20.30
N ARG A 132 15.41 1.64 -21.03
CA ARG A 132 16.34 1.07 -22.03
C ARG A 132 16.72 2.05 -23.13
N ASN A 133 15.81 2.96 -23.48
CA ASN A 133 15.98 3.90 -24.58
C ASN A 133 16.52 5.27 -24.14
N HIS A 134 16.55 5.58 -22.84
CA HIS A 134 16.87 6.92 -22.32
C HIS A 134 17.94 6.93 -21.21
N THR A 135 18.55 5.80 -20.88
CA THR A 135 19.70 5.73 -19.98
C THR A 135 20.97 5.51 -20.78
N ASP A 136 21.93 6.43 -20.62
CA ASP A 136 23.29 6.29 -21.16
C ASP A 136 24.13 5.27 -20.36
#